data_33ad69834ffae8ab46a7325f121e0b6f
#
_entry.id   33ad69834ffae8ab46a7325f121e0b6f
#
_cell.length_a   1.000
_cell.length_b   1.000
_cell.length_c   1.000
_cell.angle_alpha   90.00
_cell.angle_beta   90.00
_cell.angle_gamma   90.00
#
_symmetry.space_group_name_H-M   'P 1'
#
loop_
_entity.id
_entity.type
_entity.pdbx_description
1 polymer ?
#
loop_
_entity_poly.entity_id
_entity_poly.type
_entity_poly.pdbx_seq_one_letter_code
_entity_poly.pdbx_strand_id
1 'polypeptide(L)'
;MDTMKTIRLIYPQWQGGNIARWIPNIPAEDASRGYYLGSMLLNFLAPETDNQTFTVPVSTDISERIEKNGVLDHDIIASQTKAALDTLRIASPDKVVTLGGECSVSVPVFSYLADKYKGDVAIVWIDAHPDITLPGDDYNGYHAMALTACMGMGDKEIIGQLPASVPTDAVCLAGLRECEYPYIEKRVEELGLTHYSPQQLAGTSQPVIDWL
;
A
#
# COMPACT_ATOMS: atom_id res chain seq x y z
N MET A 1 20.78 24.69 -6.66
CA MET A 1 19.85 23.81 -5.92
C MET A 1 19.52 22.69 -6.87
N ASP A 2 19.90 21.46 -6.53
CA ASP A 2 19.47 20.32 -7.33
C ASP A 2 17.95 20.25 -7.25
N THR A 3 17.31 20.23 -8.42
CA THR A 3 15.86 20.12 -8.49
C THR A 3 15.45 18.69 -8.07
N MET A 4 14.63 18.56 -7.05
CA MET A 4 14.11 17.28 -6.60
C MET A 4 13.43 16.53 -7.76
N LYS A 5 13.90 15.30 -8.02
CA LYS A 5 13.37 14.47 -9.10
C LYS A 5 12.04 13.85 -8.68
N THR A 6 10.97 14.24 -9.35
CA THR A 6 9.65 13.65 -9.20
C THR A 6 9.37 12.66 -10.33
N ILE A 7 8.75 11.53 -10.02
CA ILE A 7 8.25 10.59 -11.04
C ILE A 7 6.76 10.32 -10.83
N ARG A 8 6.09 9.91 -11.92
CA ARG A 8 4.80 9.23 -11.86
C ARG A 8 5.05 7.72 -11.98
N LEU A 9 4.51 6.94 -11.04
CA LEU A 9 4.59 5.49 -11.03
C LEU A 9 3.20 4.90 -11.24
N ILE A 10 2.98 4.20 -12.34
CA ILE A 10 1.76 3.45 -12.59
C ILE A 10 1.98 2.04 -12.04
N TYR A 11 1.22 1.65 -11.03
CA TYR A 11 1.35 0.34 -10.41
C TYR A 11 0.00 -0.35 -10.28
N PRO A 12 -0.50 -0.98 -11.36
CA PRO A 12 -1.86 -1.49 -11.46
C PRO A 12 -2.02 -2.86 -10.77
N GLN A 13 -1.36 -3.09 -9.64
CA GLN A 13 -1.47 -4.33 -8.88
C GLN A 13 -2.90 -4.53 -8.40
N TRP A 14 -3.42 -5.74 -8.58
CA TRP A 14 -4.77 -6.14 -8.22
C TRP A 14 -4.81 -7.41 -7.36
N GLN A 15 -3.71 -8.13 -7.33
CA GLN A 15 -3.61 -9.43 -6.67
C GLN A 15 -3.71 -9.33 -5.15
N GLY A 16 -3.36 -8.19 -4.56
CA GLY A 16 -3.50 -7.96 -3.13
C GLY A 16 -4.93 -7.95 -2.63
N GLY A 17 -5.92 -7.74 -3.52
CA GLY A 17 -7.34 -7.76 -3.15
C GLY A 17 -7.97 -9.16 -3.18
N ASN A 18 -8.65 -9.57 -2.11
CA ASN A 18 -9.55 -10.73 -2.09
C ASN A 18 -11.03 -10.28 -2.10
N ILE A 19 -11.38 -9.46 -3.10
CA ILE A 19 -12.67 -8.77 -3.17
C ILE A 19 -13.84 -9.75 -3.40
N ALA A 20 -13.60 -10.88 -4.05
CA ALA A 20 -14.62 -11.91 -4.26
C ALA A 20 -15.23 -12.40 -2.94
N ARG A 21 -14.51 -12.32 -1.82
CA ARG A 21 -15.03 -12.66 -0.49
C ARG A 21 -16.20 -11.74 -0.08
N TRP A 22 -16.19 -10.49 -0.53
CA TRP A 22 -17.18 -9.47 -0.15
C TRP A 22 -18.29 -9.31 -1.19
N ILE A 23 -18.03 -9.63 -2.46
CA ILE A 23 -18.98 -9.53 -3.57
C ILE A 23 -19.11 -10.85 -4.33
N PRO A 24 -19.67 -11.90 -3.70
CA PRO A 24 -19.70 -13.25 -4.25
C PRO A 24 -20.52 -13.40 -5.54
N ASN A 25 -21.29 -12.38 -5.93
CA ASN A 25 -22.09 -12.38 -7.16
C ASN A 25 -21.29 -11.97 -8.41
N ILE A 26 -20.04 -11.56 -8.24
CA ILE A 26 -19.12 -11.25 -9.34
C ILE A 26 -18.07 -12.34 -9.41
N PRO A 27 -17.70 -12.84 -10.61
CA PRO A 27 -16.61 -13.80 -10.75
C PRO A 27 -15.34 -13.30 -10.02
N ALA A 28 -14.64 -14.19 -9.33
CA ALA A 28 -13.52 -13.82 -8.46
C ALA A 28 -12.41 -13.08 -9.22
N GLU A 29 -12.15 -13.52 -10.45
CA GLU A 29 -11.20 -12.91 -11.37
C GLU A 29 -11.60 -11.49 -11.77
N ASP A 30 -12.88 -11.19 -11.94
CA ASP A 30 -13.37 -9.86 -12.34
C ASP A 30 -13.43 -8.92 -11.14
N ALA A 31 -13.80 -9.43 -9.96
CA ALA A 31 -13.96 -8.65 -8.75
C ALA A 31 -12.68 -7.88 -8.37
N SER A 32 -11.52 -8.53 -8.43
CA SER A 32 -10.25 -7.92 -8.07
C SER A 32 -9.60 -7.12 -9.21
N ARG A 33 -9.85 -7.48 -10.47
CA ARG A 33 -9.28 -6.79 -11.65
C ARG A 33 -9.76 -5.36 -11.82
N GLY A 34 -10.80 -4.95 -11.11
CA GLY A 34 -11.23 -3.56 -11.02
C GLY A 34 -10.11 -2.61 -10.56
N TYR A 35 -9.20 -3.09 -9.73
CA TYR A 35 -8.02 -2.31 -9.31
C TYR A 35 -7.05 -2.03 -10.47
N TYR A 36 -6.85 -3.03 -11.35
CA TYR A 36 -6.03 -2.83 -12.56
C TYR A 36 -6.64 -1.76 -13.46
N LEU A 37 -7.94 -1.89 -13.75
CA LEU A 37 -8.66 -0.93 -14.59
C LEU A 37 -8.69 0.46 -13.93
N GLY A 38 -8.91 0.54 -12.62
CA GLY A 38 -8.91 1.79 -11.86
C GLY A 38 -7.60 2.55 -11.97
N SER A 39 -6.47 1.85 -11.84
CA SER A 39 -5.14 2.45 -12.03
C SER A 39 -4.95 3.02 -13.44
N MET A 40 -5.41 2.30 -14.46
CA MET A 40 -5.32 2.76 -15.85
C MET A 40 -6.23 3.98 -16.11
N LEU A 41 -7.44 3.98 -15.53
CA LEU A 41 -8.34 5.14 -15.59
C LEU A 41 -7.78 6.35 -14.85
N LEU A 42 -7.18 6.16 -13.68
CA LEU A 42 -6.49 7.24 -12.96
C LEU A 42 -5.38 7.86 -13.81
N ASN A 43 -4.59 7.04 -14.49
CA ASN A 43 -3.55 7.54 -15.38
C ASN A 43 -4.12 8.32 -16.58
N PHE A 44 -5.25 7.85 -17.14
CA PHE A 44 -5.93 8.54 -18.23
C PHE A 44 -6.52 9.88 -17.80
N LEU A 45 -7.08 9.97 -16.58
CA LEU A 45 -7.71 11.18 -16.04
C LEU A 45 -6.71 12.12 -15.35
N ALA A 46 -5.53 11.64 -15.01
CA ALA A 46 -4.51 12.43 -14.31
C ALA A 46 -4.03 13.58 -15.21
N PRO A 47 -3.74 14.75 -14.64
CA PRO A 47 -3.17 15.88 -15.39
C PRO A 47 -1.91 15.46 -16.14
N GLU A 48 -1.68 16.08 -17.30
CA GLU A 48 -0.42 15.96 -18.00
C GLU A 48 0.74 16.42 -17.09
N THR A 49 1.91 15.83 -17.29
CA THR A 49 3.09 16.12 -16.48
C THR A 49 4.35 15.98 -17.31
N ASP A 50 5.32 16.87 -17.08
CA ASP A 50 6.67 16.76 -17.66
C ASP A 50 7.55 15.76 -16.89
N ASN A 51 7.07 15.23 -15.76
CA ASN A 51 7.79 14.22 -14.99
C ASN A 51 7.82 12.89 -15.73
N GLN A 52 8.93 12.17 -15.60
CA GLN A 52 9.03 10.82 -16.15
C GLN A 52 7.95 9.89 -15.55
N THR A 53 7.32 9.11 -16.42
CA THR A 53 6.34 8.10 -16.02
C THR A 53 6.94 6.71 -16.19
N PHE A 54 6.82 5.90 -15.16
CA PHE A 54 7.24 4.50 -15.15
C PHE A 54 6.04 3.61 -14.86
N THR A 55 6.04 2.41 -15.41
CA THR A 55 4.99 1.42 -15.15
C THR A 55 5.64 0.17 -14.54
N VAL A 56 5.14 -0.26 -13.38
CA VAL A 56 5.52 -1.53 -12.79
C VAL A 56 4.86 -2.66 -13.58
N PRO A 57 5.61 -3.66 -14.04
CA PRO A 57 5.04 -4.83 -14.69
C PRO A 57 4.20 -5.62 -13.70
N VAL A 58 2.93 -5.82 -14.03
CA VAL A 58 1.96 -6.55 -13.21
C VAL A 58 1.37 -7.68 -14.05
N SER A 59 1.27 -8.87 -13.47
CA SER A 59 0.64 -10.02 -14.12
C SER A 59 -0.84 -9.74 -14.39
N THR A 60 -1.27 -10.07 -15.60
CA THR A 60 -2.68 -10.07 -16.00
C THR A 60 -3.26 -11.49 -16.08
N ASP A 61 -2.48 -12.46 -15.65
CA ASP A 61 -2.92 -13.84 -15.58
C ASP A 61 -4.07 -13.98 -14.57
N ILE A 62 -5.11 -14.70 -15.00
CA ILE A 62 -6.35 -14.94 -14.26
C ILE A 62 -6.48 -16.41 -13.84
N SER A 63 -5.38 -17.15 -13.85
CA SER A 63 -5.34 -18.52 -13.36
C SER A 63 -5.79 -18.59 -11.89
N GLU A 64 -5.96 -19.81 -11.40
CA GLU A 64 -6.38 -20.04 -10.01
C GLU A 64 -5.48 -19.29 -9.03
N ARG A 65 -6.11 -18.54 -8.14
CA ARG A 65 -5.43 -17.75 -7.12
C ARG A 65 -4.97 -18.67 -5.98
N ILE A 66 -3.69 -18.61 -5.63
CA ILE A 66 -3.06 -19.53 -4.68
C ILE A 66 -2.65 -18.77 -3.43
N GLU A 67 -3.08 -19.28 -2.27
CA GLU A 67 -2.57 -18.81 -0.99
C GLU A 67 -1.27 -19.53 -0.62
N LYS A 68 -0.28 -18.76 -0.17
CA LYS A 68 0.95 -19.26 0.42
C LYS A 68 1.31 -18.38 1.63
N ASN A 69 1.69 -19.00 2.73
CA ASN A 69 2.05 -18.32 3.97
C ASN A 69 0.97 -17.35 4.51
N GLY A 70 -0.30 -17.61 4.25
CA GLY A 70 -1.41 -16.73 4.66
C GLY A 70 -1.60 -15.49 3.78
N VAL A 71 -0.96 -15.44 2.61
CA VAL A 71 -1.10 -14.36 1.62
C VAL A 71 -1.60 -14.92 0.31
N LEU A 72 -2.71 -14.39 -0.19
CA LEU A 72 -3.26 -14.75 -1.49
C LEU A 72 -2.39 -14.19 -2.61
N ASP A 73 -2.10 -15.00 -3.64
CA ASP A 73 -1.18 -14.66 -4.75
C ASP A 73 0.23 -14.25 -4.31
N HIS A 74 0.71 -14.81 -3.21
CA HIS A 74 1.98 -14.49 -2.56
C HIS A 74 3.15 -14.33 -3.53
N ASP A 75 3.42 -15.34 -4.37
CA ASP A 75 4.61 -15.34 -5.24
C ASP A 75 4.52 -14.26 -6.33
N ILE A 76 3.30 -13.96 -6.79
CA ILE A 76 3.06 -12.88 -7.76
C ILE A 76 3.31 -11.53 -7.09
N ILE A 77 2.78 -11.31 -5.88
CA ILE A 77 2.96 -10.09 -5.09
C ILE A 77 4.45 -9.89 -4.77
N ALA A 78 5.14 -10.93 -4.32
CA ALA A 78 6.58 -10.87 -4.04
C ALA A 78 7.39 -10.46 -5.30
N SER A 79 7.07 -11.05 -6.45
CA SER A 79 7.69 -10.70 -7.74
C SER A 79 7.40 -9.26 -8.16
N GLN A 80 6.17 -8.81 -8.02
CA GLN A 80 5.76 -7.43 -8.37
C GLN A 80 6.34 -6.39 -7.42
N THR A 81 6.43 -6.70 -6.11
CA THR A 81 7.15 -5.87 -5.13
C THR A 81 8.60 -5.68 -5.52
N LYS A 82 9.28 -6.77 -5.93
CA LYS A 82 10.65 -6.69 -6.45
C LYS A 82 10.74 -5.81 -7.69
N ALA A 83 9.85 -5.99 -8.65
CA ALA A 83 9.84 -5.21 -9.88
C ALA A 83 9.61 -3.71 -9.61
N ALA A 84 8.76 -3.37 -8.65
CA ALA A 84 8.56 -1.99 -8.23
C ALA A 84 9.82 -1.40 -7.60
N LEU A 85 10.49 -2.12 -6.70
CA LEU A 85 11.77 -1.70 -6.10
C LEU A 85 12.86 -1.51 -7.15
N ASP A 86 12.97 -2.41 -8.11
CA ASP A 86 13.95 -2.31 -9.19
C ASP A 86 13.66 -1.06 -10.06
N THR A 87 12.39 -0.79 -10.36
CA THR A 87 11.96 0.41 -11.08
C THR A 87 12.34 1.68 -10.31
N LEU A 88 12.09 1.73 -9.00
CA LEU A 88 12.44 2.85 -8.14
C LEU A 88 13.95 3.07 -8.04
N ARG A 89 14.74 1.99 -7.93
CA ARG A 89 16.22 2.06 -7.92
C ARG A 89 16.76 2.63 -9.22
N ILE A 90 16.25 2.18 -10.37
CA ILE A 90 16.64 2.68 -11.70
C ILE A 90 16.24 4.14 -11.86
N ALA A 91 15.01 4.49 -11.50
CA ALA A 91 14.50 5.85 -11.62
C ALA A 91 15.16 6.80 -10.62
N SER A 92 15.55 6.32 -9.44
CA SER A 92 16.16 7.10 -8.35
C SER A 92 15.42 8.41 -8.03
N PRO A 93 14.09 8.39 -7.80
CA PRO A 93 13.32 9.59 -7.53
C PRO A 93 13.52 10.13 -6.12
N ASP A 94 13.26 11.44 -5.95
CA ASP A 94 13.10 12.07 -4.64
C ASP A 94 11.64 12.12 -4.19
N LYS A 95 10.71 12.16 -5.16
CA LYS A 95 9.27 12.14 -4.93
C LYS A 95 8.61 11.17 -5.91
N VAL A 96 7.58 10.46 -5.43
CA VAL A 96 6.82 9.51 -6.23
C VAL A 96 5.34 9.84 -6.13
N VAL A 97 4.68 9.98 -7.27
CA VAL A 97 3.23 10.00 -7.37
C VAL A 97 2.82 8.64 -7.91
N THR A 98 2.26 7.78 -7.06
CA THR A 98 1.81 6.45 -7.46
C THR A 98 0.35 6.48 -7.88
N LEU A 99 0.07 6.03 -9.10
CA LEU A 99 -1.28 5.76 -9.58
C LEU A 99 -1.49 4.25 -9.46
N GLY A 100 -2.03 3.87 -8.33
CA GLY A 100 -2.06 2.47 -7.91
C GLY A 100 -3.33 1.74 -8.27
N GLY A 101 -3.23 0.48 -8.05
CA GLY A 101 -4.22 -0.54 -7.87
C GLY A 101 -4.74 -0.51 -6.43
N GLU A 102 -4.35 -1.50 -5.63
CA GLU A 102 -4.79 -1.62 -4.23
C GLU A 102 -3.70 -1.13 -3.23
N CYS A 103 -4.02 -1.07 -1.95
CA CYS A 103 -3.23 -0.38 -0.93
C CYS A 103 -1.76 -0.82 -0.86
N SER A 104 -1.46 -2.09 -1.16
CA SER A 104 -0.10 -2.63 -1.04
C SER A 104 0.89 -2.10 -2.10
N VAL A 105 0.43 -1.36 -3.11
CA VAL A 105 1.32 -0.63 -4.03
C VAL A 105 2.16 0.43 -3.31
N SER A 106 1.74 0.83 -2.11
CA SER A 106 2.47 1.76 -1.24
C SER A 106 3.72 1.13 -0.61
N VAL A 107 3.71 -0.18 -0.38
CA VAL A 107 4.77 -0.89 0.36
C VAL A 107 6.17 -0.68 -0.22
N PRO A 108 6.47 -1.00 -1.49
CA PRO A 108 7.80 -0.79 -2.05
C PRO A 108 8.17 0.70 -2.13
N VAL A 109 7.19 1.59 -2.35
CA VAL A 109 7.42 3.02 -2.48
C VAL A 109 7.84 3.63 -1.15
N PHE A 110 7.10 3.34 -0.07
CA PHE A 110 7.38 3.86 1.26
C PHE A 110 8.69 3.30 1.81
N SER A 111 8.93 2.02 1.61
CA SER A 111 10.19 1.40 2.00
C SER A 111 11.41 1.99 1.26
N TYR A 112 11.29 2.24 -0.05
CA TYR A 112 12.31 2.92 -0.85
C TYR A 112 12.58 4.34 -0.32
N LEU A 113 11.54 5.12 -0.04
CA LEU A 113 11.69 6.48 0.47
C LEU A 113 12.27 6.49 1.90
N ALA A 114 11.87 5.54 2.75
CA ALA A 114 12.43 5.39 4.09
C ALA A 114 13.94 5.10 4.05
N ASP A 115 14.40 4.24 3.15
CA ASP A 115 15.83 4.01 2.95
C ASP A 115 16.55 5.25 2.40
N LYS A 116 15.96 5.88 1.38
CA LYS A 116 16.53 7.06 0.75
C LYS A 116 16.72 8.22 1.73
N TYR A 117 15.74 8.46 2.58
CA TYR A 117 15.75 9.53 3.58
C TYR A 117 16.28 9.09 4.95
N LYS A 118 16.88 7.89 5.04
CA LYS A 118 17.53 7.37 6.26
C LYS A 118 16.61 7.32 7.48
N GLY A 119 15.35 7.01 7.25
CA GLY A 119 14.32 6.93 8.27
C GLY A 119 13.69 8.27 8.68
N ASP A 120 14.14 9.39 8.11
CA ASP A 120 13.53 10.72 8.32
C ASP A 120 12.25 10.85 7.46
N VAL A 121 11.27 10.01 7.77
CA VAL A 121 9.97 9.93 7.08
C VAL A 121 8.86 9.60 8.09
N ALA A 122 7.65 10.05 7.77
CA ALA A 122 6.44 9.65 8.47
C ALA A 122 5.39 9.17 7.45
N ILE A 123 4.50 8.26 7.86
CA ILE A 123 3.37 7.81 7.05
C ILE A 123 2.10 8.45 7.58
N VAL A 124 1.40 9.18 6.73
CA VAL A 124 0.00 9.56 6.94
C VAL A 124 -0.85 8.66 6.06
N TRP A 125 -1.49 7.65 6.68
CA TRP A 125 -2.34 6.68 6.01
C TRP A 125 -3.78 7.19 5.97
N ILE A 126 -4.19 7.75 4.83
CA ILE A 126 -5.51 8.34 4.65
C ILE A 126 -6.46 7.27 4.13
N ASP A 127 -7.12 6.59 5.05
CA ASP A 127 -7.97 5.45 4.75
C ASP A 127 -9.10 5.28 5.79
N ALA A 128 -10.17 4.59 5.39
CA ALA A 128 -11.24 4.15 6.29
C ALA A 128 -10.82 2.95 7.16
N HIS A 129 -9.85 2.17 6.68
CA HIS A 129 -9.31 0.97 7.32
C HIS A 129 -7.84 1.18 7.75
N PRO A 130 -7.34 0.42 8.70
CA PRO A 130 -5.97 0.57 9.16
C PRO A 130 -4.94 -0.23 8.35
N ASP A 131 -5.37 -1.19 7.53
CA ASP A 131 -4.53 -2.08 6.71
C ASP A 131 -3.37 -2.74 7.46
N ILE A 132 -3.66 -3.23 8.66
CA ILE A 132 -2.69 -3.83 9.59
C ILE A 132 -2.94 -5.31 9.85
N THR A 133 -3.59 -6.05 8.94
CA THR A 133 -3.66 -7.51 9.05
C THR A 133 -2.27 -8.13 8.93
N LEU A 134 -2.15 -9.38 9.37
CA LEU A 134 -0.94 -10.18 9.29
C LEU A 134 -1.24 -11.51 8.61
N PRO A 135 -0.24 -12.17 8.03
CA PRO A 135 -0.39 -13.53 7.53
C PRO A 135 -0.94 -14.47 8.60
N GLY A 136 -2.04 -15.17 8.27
CA GLY A 136 -2.73 -16.05 9.19
C GLY A 136 -3.93 -15.43 9.91
N ASP A 137 -4.18 -14.15 9.76
CA ASP A 137 -5.44 -13.51 10.14
C ASP A 137 -6.61 -14.00 9.26
N ASP A 138 -7.85 -13.69 9.64
CA ASP A 138 -9.06 -14.13 8.91
C ASP A 138 -9.13 -13.66 7.46
N TYR A 139 -8.46 -12.56 7.13
CA TYR A 139 -8.39 -12.02 5.77
C TYR A 139 -6.98 -12.15 5.20
N ASN A 140 -6.85 -12.81 4.05
CA ASN A 140 -5.57 -13.14 3.41
C ASN A 140 -5.18 -12.22 2.24
N GLY A 141 -5.95 -11.16 1.97
CA GLY A 141 -5.62 -10.18 0.93
C GLY A 141 -4.49 -9.26 1.37
N TYR A 142 -3.44 -9.18 0.57
CA TYR A 142 -2.23 -8.43 0.96
C TYR A 142 -2.44 -6.91 1.06
N HIS A 143 -3.48 -6.36 0.40
CA HIS A 143 -3.80 -4.93 0.56
C HIS A 143 -4.06 -4.54 2.03
N ALA A 144 -4.76 -5.42 2.77
CA ALA A 144 -5.03 -5.19 4.18
C ALA A 144 -3.80 -5.42 5.08
N MET A 145 -2.68 -5.91 4.55
CA MET A 145 -1.39 -6.07 5.22
C MET A 145 -0.40 -4.94 4.84
N ALA A 146 -0.85 -3.96 4.08
CA ALA A 146 0.05 -2.96 3.47
C ALA A 146 0.79 -2.15 4.53
N LEU A 147 0.11 -1.67 5.55
CA LEU A 147 0.73 -0.83 6.56
C LEU A 147 1.61 -1.63 7.51
N THR A 148 1.23 -2.87 7.89
CA THR A 148 2.13 -3.76 8.66
C THR A 148 3.41 -4.06 7.88
N ALA A 149 3.32 -4.29 6.57
CA ALA A 149 4.50 -4.50 5.73
C ALA A 149 5.42 -3.25 5.69
N CYS A 150 4.85 -2.04 5.60
CA CYS A 150 5.62 -0.79 5.70
C CYS A 150 6.36 -0.67 7.04
N MET A 151 5.77 -1.21 8.13
CA MET A 151 6.38 -1.25 9.46
C MET A 151 7.33 -2.45 9.66
N GLY A 152 7.58 -3.25 8.62
CA GLY A 152 8.50 -4.41 8.69
C GLY A 152 7.87 -5.65 9.32
N MET A 153 6.56 -5.74 9.41
CA MET A 153 5.81 -6.89 9.92
C MET A 153 5.06 -7.59 8.79
N GLY A 154 5.04 -8.92 8.79
CA GLY A 154 4.32 -9.69 7.77
C GLY A 154 5.07 -10.90 7.26
N ASP A 155 4.80 -11.31 6.02
CA ASP A 155 5.49 -12.43 5.38
C ASP A 155 6.97 -12.13 5.16
N LYS A 156 7.84 -13.03 5.64
CA LYS A 156 9.29 -12.83 5.65
C LYS A 156 9.92 -12.77 4.26
N GLU A 157 9.32 -13.43 3.28
CA GLU A 157 9.82 -13.45 1.90
C GLU A 157 9.53 -12.11 1.22
N ILE A 158 8.38 -11.50 1.49
CA ILE A 158 8.01 -10.21 0.94
C ILE A 158 8.74 -9.08 1.68
N ILE A 159 8.63 -9.01 3.02
CA ILE A 159 9.27 -7.93 3.79
C ILE A 159 10.79 -7.98 3.73
N GLY A 160 11.38 -9.17 3.56
CA GLY A 160 12.83 -9.34 3.41
C GLY A 160 13.43 -8.71 2.14
N GLN A 161 12.59 -8.30 1.17
CA GLN A 161 13.01 -7.57 -0.03
C GLN A 161 13.07 -6.06 0.19
N LEU A 162 12.40 -5.57 1.23
CA LEU A 162 12.23 -4.14 1.50
C LEU A 162 13.53 -3.55 2.07
N PRO A 163 14.01 -2.41 1.52
CA PRO A 163 15.27 -1.82 1.96
C PRO A 163 15.20 -1.18 3.35
N ALA A 164 14.03 -0.73 3.78
CA ALA A 164 13.80 -0.15 5.10
C ALA A 164 12.35 -0.33 5.54
N SER A 165 12.10 -0.18 6.84
CA SER A 165 10.77 -0.07 7.43
C SER A 165 10.59 1.27 8.14
N VAL A 166 9.34 1.65 8.40
CA VAL A 166 8.98 2.85 9.14
C VAL A 166 8.56 2.44 10.55
N PRO A 167 9.06 3.06 11.62
CA PRO A 167 8.68 2.72 12.98
C PRO A 167 7.22 3.11 13.26
N THR A 168 6.57 2.43 14.20
CA THR A 168 5.14 2.59 14.48
C THR A 168 4.78 3.99 14.99
N ASP A 169 5.68 4.65 15.70
CA ASP A 169 5.51 6.02 16.21
C ASP A 169 5.58 7.08 15.11
N ALA A 170 6.09 6.72 13.93
CA ALA A 170 6.08 7.56 12.72
C ALA A 170 4.91 7.23 11.76
N VAL A 171 3.83 6.61 12.28
CA VAL A 171 2.63 6.26 11.50
C VAL A 171 1.39 6.90 12.11
N CYS A 172 0.62 7.59 11.28
CA CYS A 172 -0.67 8.18 11.64
C CYS A 172 -1.78 7.68 10.71
N LEU A 173 -2.84 7.11 11.27
CA LEU A 173 -4.06 6.74 10.57
C LEU A 173 -5.00 7.95 10.52
N ALA A 174 -5.27 8.46 9.33
CA ALA A 174 -6.10 9.64 9.14
C ALA A 174 -7.43 9.25 8.46
N GLY A 175 -8.54 9.34 9.18
CA GLY A 175 -9.86 9.00 8.67
C GLY A 175 -10.32 7.58 8.99
N LEU A 176 -9.66 6.91 9.94
CA LEU A 176 -10.04 5.57 10.40
C LEU A 176 -11.51 5.55 10.83
N ARG A 177 -12.31 4.69 10.20
CA ARG A 177 -13.76 4.56 10.46
C ARG A 177 -14.08 3.32 11.26
N GLU A 178 -13.53 2.18 10.86
CA GLU A 178 -13.83 0.90 11.46
C GLU A 178 -12.61 -0.04 11.41
N CYS A 179 -12.60 -0.97 12.33
CA CYS A 179 -11.72 -2.13 12.29
C CYS A 179 -12.62 -3.35 12.07
N GLU A 180 -12.45 -4.08 10.96
CA GLU A 180 -13.34 -5.18 10.56
C GLU A 180 -13.43 -6.30 11.60
N TYR A 181 -12.40 -6.42 12.43
CA TYR A 181 -12.31 -7.44 13.47
C TYR A 181 -11.83 -6.85 14.79
N PRO A 182 -12.32 -7.34 15.95
CA PRO A 182 -11.89 -6.84 17.27
C PRO A 182 -10.38 -6.97 17.52
N TYR A 183 -9.71 -7.96 16.93
CA TYR A 183 -8.26 -8.10 17.06
C TYR A 183 -7.48 -7.05 16.27
N ILE A 184 -8.07 -6.44 15.25
CA ILE A 184 -7.47 -5.31 14.51
C ILE A 184 -7.49 -4.05 15.39
N GLU A 185 -8.62 -3.76 16.06
CA GLU A 185 -8.71 -2.65 17.01
C GLU A 185 -7.65 -2.78 18.14
N LYS A 186 -7.56 -3.97 18.71
CA LYS A 186 -6.54 -4.28 19.70
C LYS A 186 -5.12 -4.10 19.17
N ARG A 187 -4.87 -4.46 17.91
CA ARG A 187 -3.57 -4.28 17.26
C ARG A 187 -3.22 -2.81 17.05
N VAL A 188 -4.18 -1.94 16.71
CA VAL A 188 -3.97 -0.49 16.66
C VAL A 188 -3.45 0.02 18.01
N GLU A 189 -4.08 -0.42 19.12
CA GLU A 189 -3.68 -0.05 20.48
C GLU A 189 -2.29 -0.63 20.85
N GLU A 190 -2.05 -1.92 20.60
CA GLU A 190 -0.80 -2.61 20.91
C GLU A 190 0.40 -2.03 20.16
N LEU A 191 0.20 -1.58 18.92
CA LEU A 191 1.22 -0.92 18.12
C LEU A 191 1.40 0.56 18.48
N GLY A 192 0.50 1.13 19.30
CA GLY A 192 0.53 2.53 19.67
C GLY A 192 0.32 3.50 18.52
N LEU A 193 -0.46 3.09 17.49
CA LEU A 193 -0.65 3.90 16.30
C LEU A 193 -1.50 5.13 16.59
N THR A 194 -1.00 6.31 16.24
CA THR A 194 -1.80 7.53 16.26
C THR A 194 -2.91 7.43 15.22
N HIS A 195 -4.14 7.76 15.62
CA HIS A 195 -5.26 7.73 14.69
C HIS A 195 -6.26 8.87 14.92
N TYR A 196 -6.86 9.33 13.84
CA TYR A 196 -7.91 10.35 13.85
C TYR A 196 -9.11 9.86 13.04
N SER A 197 -10.30 9.97 13.64
CA SER A 197 -11.56 9.66 12.97
C SER A 197 -11.94 10.74 11.94
N PRO A 198 -12.85 10.44 10.98
CA PRO A 198 -13.37 11.44 10.06
C PRO A 198 -13.98 12.66 10.76
N GLN A 199 -14.60 12.47 11.93
CA GLN A 199 -15.21 13.56 12.72
C GLN A 199 -14.15 14.51 13.26
N GLN A 200 -13.01 14.00 13.71
CA GLN A 200 -11.90 14.81 14.20
C GLN A 200 -11.21 15.61 13.08
N LEU A 201 -11.27 15.10 11.85
CA LEU A 201 -10.69 15.75 10.66
C LEU A 201 -11.71 16.55 9.83
N ALA A 202 -12.98 16.61 10.27
CA ALA A 202 -14.01 17.32 9.53
C ALA A 202 -13.73 18.84 9.45
N GLY A 203 -13.37 19.29 8.25
CA GLY A 203 -13.09 20.69 7.97
C GLY A 203 -11.70 21.20 8.41
N THR A 204 -10.83 20.32 8.95
CA THR A 204 -9.48 20.69 9.35
C THR A 204 -8.49 19.54 9.23
N SER A 205 -7.27 19.83 8.80
CA SER A 205 -6.13 18.89 8.85
C SER A 205 -5.21 19.15 10.05
N GLN A 206 -5.57 20.11 10.93
CA GLN A 206 -4.70 20.57 12.01
C GLN A 206 -4.21 19.44 12.93
N PRO A 207 -5.04 18.44 13.34
CA PRO A 207 -4.56 17.34 14.18
C PRO A 207 -3.41 16.54 13.54
N VAL A 208 -3.45 16.32 12.22
CA VAL A 208 -2.37 15.63 11.50
C VAL A 208 -1.13 16.52 11.38
N ILE A 209 -1.32 17.84 11.17
CA ILE A 209 -0.20 18.81 11.09
C ILE A 209 0.51 18.91 12.44
N ASP A 210 -0.24 18.93 13.54
CA ASP A 210 0.32 19.01 14.90
C ASP A 210 1.05 17.71 15.30
N TRP A 211 0.68 16.58 14.70
CA TRP A 211 1.35 15.30 14.91
C TRP A 211 2.68 15.20 14.12
N LEU A 212 2.78 15.79 12.93
CA LEU A 212 4.00 15.83 12.11
C LEU A 212 5.10 16.70 12.73
#